data_41d78f62edce57daf5966045b387a41c
#
_entry.id   41d78f62edce57daf5966045b387a41c
#
_cell.length_a   1.000
_cell.length_b   1.000
_cell.length_c   1.000
_cell.angle_alpha   90.00
_cell.angle_beta   90.00
_cell.angle_gamma   90.00
#
_symmetry.space_group_name_H-M   'P 1'
#
loop_
_entity.id
_entity.type
_entity.pdbx_description
1 polymer ?
#
loop_
_entity_poly.entity_id
_entity_poly.type
_entity_poly.pdbx_seq_one_letter_code
_entity_poly.pdbx_strand_id
1 'polypeptide(L)'
;PLLVMEFCRLCGGNPEDALPWACALEMIHTYSLIHDDLPCMDDDDMRRGRASCHKVYGEATALLAGDALLTLAFETACNPSANSVPAERALAASWELARAAGVNGMVGGQQIDLVSEGRAVPLEVLQKMDACKTGALIRAAAAMGCILGGGTEDQRRSADEYASSLGLSLIH
;
A
#
# COMPACT_ATOMS: atom_id res chain seq x y z
N PRO A 1 -4.00 1.98 -7.17
CA PRO A 1 -3.55 1.76 -8.57
C PRO A 1 -3.51 3.04 -9.39
N LEU A 2 -4.62 3.82 -9.48
CA LEU A 2 -4.71 5.02 -10.30
C LEU A 2 -3.61 6.05 -10.03
N LEU A 3 -3.28 6.31 -8.75
CA LEU A 3 -2.21 7.25 -8.41
C LEU A 3 -0.85 6.84 -8.99
N VAL A 4 -0.49 5.55 -8.95
CA VAL A 4 0.77 5.07 -9.54
C VAL A 4 0.83 5.41 -11.03
N MET A 5 -0.22 5.08 -11.77
CA MET A 5 -0.29 5.29 -13.21
C MET A 5 -0.32 6.78 -13.58
N GLU A 6 -1.10 7.59 -12.85
CA GLU A 6 -1.22 9.02 -13.12
C GLU A 6 0.07 9.80 -12.80
N PHE A 7 0.74 9.50 -11.70
CA PHE A 7 2.03 10.13 -11.40
C PHE A 7 3.13 9.69 -12.37
N CYS A 8 3.09 8.45 -12.89
CA CYS A 8 3.95 8.02 -13.98
C CYS A 8 3.73 8.88 -15.23
N ARG A 9 2.48 9.06 -15.62
CA ARG A 9 2.10 9.90 -16.77
C ARG A 9 2.50 11.37 -16.58
N LEU A 10 2.26 11.93 -15.40
CA LEU A 10 2.62 13.33 -15.08
C LEU A 10 4.13 13.57 -15.14
N CYS A 11 4.95 12.55 -14.86
CA CYS A 11 6.39 12.60 -14.99
C CYS A 11 6.92 12.28 -16.40
N GLY A 12 6.02 12.07 -17.38
CA GLY A 12 6.38 11.84 -18.78
C GLY A 12 6.60 10.37 -19.16
N GLY A 13 6.33 9.43 -18.22
CA GLY A 13 6.35 7.99 -18.51
C GLY A 13 5.08 7.49 -19.16
N ASN A 14 5.12 6.26 -19.67
CA ASN A 14 3.94 5.56 -20.12
C ASN A 14 3.24 4.89 -18.92
N PRO A 15 1.96 5.19 -18.63
CA PRO A 15 1.23 4.60 -17.50
C PRO A 15 1.18 3.06 -17.53
N GLU A 16 1.16 2.45 -18.71
CA GLU A 16 1.15 0.99 -18.86
C GLU A 16 2.43 0.34 -18.29
N ASP A 17 3.56 1.05 -18.35
CA ASP A 17 4.82 0.57 -17.78
C ASP A 17 4.78 0.54 -16.24
N ALA A 18 3.88 1.31 -15.62
CA ALA A 18 3.68 1.34 -14.17
C ALA A 18 2.63 0.32 -13.67
N LEU A 19 1.95 -0.38 -14.59
CA LEU A 19 0.87 -1.31 -14.24
C LEU A 19 1.30 -2.44 -13.28
N PRO A 20 2.49 -3.07 -13.40
CA PRO A 20 2.92 -4.07 -12.44
C PRO A 20 2.95 -3.56 -10.99
N TRP A 21 3.43 -2.34 -10.75
CA TRP A 21 3.46 -1.73 -9.42
C TRP A 21 2.09 -1.27 -8.95
N ALA A 22 1.22 -0.82 -9.86
CA ALA A 22 -0.17 -0.51 -9.56
C ALA A 22 -0.93 -1.75 -9.09
N CYS A 23 -0.74 -2.89 -9.76
CA CYS A 23 -1.30 -4.19 -9.34
C CYS A 23 -0.69 -4.67 -8.02
N ALA A 24 0.63 -4.56 -7.85
CA ALA A 24 1.32 -4.93 -6.62
C ALA A 24 0.81 -4.14 -5.41
N LEU A 25 0.61 -2.83 -5.56
CA LEU A 25 0.04 -1.99 -4.51
C LEU A 25 -1.38 -2.45 -4.12
N GLU A 26 -2.21 -2.83 -5.09
CA GLU A 26 -3.56 -3.34 -4.82
C GLU A 26 -3.53 -4.71 -4.12
N MET A 27 -2.57 -5.58 -4.48
CA MET A 27 -2.36 -6.85 -3.78
C MET A 27 -1.95 -6.62 -2.32
N ILE A 28 -1.05 -5.65 -2.06
CA ILE A 28 -0.66 -5.23 -0.70
C ILE A 28 -1.87 -4.72 0.09
N HIS A 29 -2.68 -3.85 -0.51
CA HIS A 29 -3.90 -3.37 0.13
C HIS A 29 -4.90 -4.51 0.39
N THR A 30 -5.08 -5.42 -0.58
CA THR A 30 -6.03 -6.52 -0.47
C THR A 30 -5.64 -7.51 0.63
N TYR A 31 -4.35 -7.89 0.71
CA TYR A 31 -3.92 -8.80 1.76
C TYR A 31 -4.13 -8.20 3.15
N SER A 32 -3.87 -6.90 3.32
CA SER A 32 -4.07 -6.26 4.60
C SER A 32 -5.53 -6.30 5.06
N LEU A 33 -6.47 -6.09 4.14
CA LEU A 33 -7.90 -6.22 4.44
C LEU A 33 -8.31 -7.65 4.81
N ILE A 34 -7.75 -8.66 4.12
CA ILE A 34 -8.04 -10.07 4.43
C ILE A 34 -7.52 -10.43 5.82
N HIS A 35 -6.32 -9.96 6.18
CA HIS A 35 -5.73 -10.22 7.49
C HIS A 35 -6.40 -9.42 8.60
N ASP A 36 -6.79 -8.15 8.34
CA ASP A 36 -7.53 -7.33 9.30
C ASP A 36 -8.85 -7.98 9.72
N ASP A 37 -9.56 -8.63 8.78
CA ASP A 37 -10.83 -9.30 9.06
C ASP A 37 -10.71 -10.58 9.91
N LEU A 38 -9.50 -11.13 10.10
CA LEU A 38 -9.30 -12.39 10.85
C LEU A 38 -9.74 -12.27 12.32
N PRO A 39 -10.20 -13.39 12.96
CA PRO A 39 -10.61 -13.39 14.35
C PRO A 39 -9.56 -12.97 15.37
N CYS A 40 -8.27 -13.05 15.02
CA CYS A 40 -7.16 -12.56 15.85
C CYS A 40 -6.84 -11.07 15.64
N MET A 41 -7.58 -10.40 14.76
CA MET A 41 -7.48 -8.98 14.42
C MET A 41 -8.81 -8.29 14.73
N ASP A 42 -9.49 -7.70 13.73
CA ASP A 42 -10.73 -6.95 13.92
C ASP A 42 -11.98 -7.87 14.07
N ASP A 43 -11.86 -9.17 13.77
CA ASP A 43 -12.93 -10.20 13.79
C ASP A 43 -14.18 -9.76 13.01
N ASP A 44 -13.98 -9.19 11.83
CA ASP A 44 -15.06 -8.68 11.00
C ASP A 44 -15.69 -9.78 10.14
N ASP A 45 -16.98 -10.02 10.33
CA ASP A 45 -17.76 -11.00 9.55
C ASP A 45 -18.04 -10.53 8.11
N MET A 46 -18.02 -9.22 7.87
CA MET A 46 -18.47 -8.61 6.62
C MET A 46 -17.49 -7.52 6.14
N ARG A 47 -17.18 -7.54 4.84
CA ARG A 47 -16.39 -6.49 4.18
C ARG A 47 -17.12 -6.00 2.93
N ARG A 48 -17.40 -4.69 2.85
CA ARG A 48 -18.09 -4.05 1.70
C ARG A 48 -19.41 -4.74 1.33
N GLY A 49 -20.19 -5.18 2.34
CA GLY A 49 -21.49 -5.82 2.16
C GLY A 49 -21.43 -7.30 1.75
N ARG A 50 -20.26 -7.93 1.81
CA ARG A 50 -20.06 -9.38 1.58
C ARG A 50 -19.41 -10.02 2.78
N ALA A 51 -19.61 -11.33 2.96
CA ALA A 51 -18.89 -12.07 3.98
C ALA A 51 -17.38 -11.98 3.76
N SER A 52 -16.63 -11.79 4.84
CA SER A 52 -15.16 -11.73 4.83
C SER A 52 -14.54 -13.06 4.39
N CYS A 53 -13.27 -13.01 3.99
CA CYS A 53 -12.57 -14.18 3.44
C CYS A 53 -12.57 -15.36 4.41
N HIS A 54 -12.30 -15.13 5.70
CA HIS A 54 -12.27 -16.19 6.70
C HIS A 54 -13.65 -16.82 6.97
N LYS A 55 -14.73 -16.07 6.81
CA LYS A 55 -16.10 -16.61 6.95
C LYS A 55 -16.50 -17.50 5.78
N VAL A 56 -16.00 -17.23 4.58
CA VAL A 56 -16.32 -18.02 3.38
C VAL A 56 -15.43 -19.26 3.25
N TYR A 57 -14.12 -19.09 3.50
CA TYR A 57 -13.11 -20.11 3.17
C TYR A 57 -12.38 -20.68 4.39
N GLY A 58 -12.67 -20.18 5.59
CA GLY A 58 -11.99 -20.54 6.83
C GLY A 58 -10.72 -19.74 7.09
N GLU A 59 -10.33 -19.66 8.37
CA GLU A 59 -9.23 -18.82 8.86
C GLU A 59 -7.88 -19.18 8.21
N ALA A 60 -7.53 -20.48 8.15
CA ALA A 60 -6.26 -20.93 7.57
C ALA A 60 -6.14 -20.55 6.09
N THR A 61 -7.24 -20.68 5.32
CA THR A 61 -7.25 -20.28 3.91
C THR A 61 -7.11 -18.76 3.76
N ALA A 62 -7.80 -17.98 4.59
CA ALA A 62 -7.71 -16.53 4.56
C ALA A 62 -6.29 -16.04 4.93
N LEU A 63 -5.66 -16.64 5.95
CA LEU A 63 -4.28 -16.33 6.32
C LEU A 63 -3.32 -16.59 5.15
N LEU A 64 -3.39 -17.79 4.55
CA LEU A 64 -2.54 -18.14 3.42
C LEU A 64 -2.83 -17.32 2.16
N ALA A 65 -4.08 -16.90 1.95
CA ALA A 65 -4.43 -16.01 0.84
C ALA A 65 -3.77 -14.64 0.99
N GLY A 66 -3.74 -14.09 2.20
CA GLY A 66 -3.01 -12.85 2.50
C GLY A 66 -1.51 -13.00 2.26
N ASP A 67 -0.89 -14.06 2.79
CA ASP A 67 0.55 -14.36 2.59
C ASP A 67 0.90 -14.50 1.11
N ALA A 68 0.04 -15.19 0.36
CA ALA A 68 0.23 -15.39 -1.09
C ALA A 68 0.14 -14.06 -1.84
N LEU A 69 -0.83 -13.19 -1.52
CA LEU A 69 -0.98 -11.87 -2.15
C LEU A 69 0.22 -10.97 -1.84
N LEU A 70 0.71 -10.98 -0.60
CA LEU A 70 1.90 -10.23 -0.21
C LEU A 70 3.12 -10.65 -1.04
N THR A 71 3.34 -11.96 -1.19
CA THR A 71 4.45 -12.49 -1.99
C THR A 71 4.26 -12.19 -3.48
N LEU A 72 3.04 -12.41 -4.01
CA LEU A 72 2.70 -12.16 -5.41
C LEU A 72 2.86 -10.68 -5.80
N ALA A 73 2.64 -9.75 -4.87
CA ALA A 73 2.86 -8.33 -5.12
C ALA A 73 4.32 -8.06 -5.52
N PHE A 74 5.29 -8.60 -4.79
CA PHE A 74 6.70 -8.44 -5.12
C PHE A 74 7.13 -9.27 -6.32
N GLU A 75 6.58 -10.48 -6.51
CA GLU A 75 6.79 -11.27 -7.72
C GLU A 75 6.35 -10.48 -8.96
N THR A 76 5.21 -9.81 -8.89
CA THR A 76 4.68 -8.98 -9.99
C THR A 76 5.54 -7.73 -10.23
N ALA A 77 5.86 -6.97 -9.18
CA ALA A 77 6.64 -5.74 -9.29
C ALA A 77 8.09 -5.99 -9.73
N CYS A 78 8.68 -7.12 -9.33
CA CYS A 78 10.09 -7.44 -9.61
C CYS A 78 10.27 -8.38 -10.81
N ASN A 79 9.21 -8.71 -11.56
CA ASN A 79 9.31 -9.61 -12.71
C ASN A 79 10.09 -8.97 -13.87
N PRO A 80 11.33 -9.42 -14.17
CA PRO A 80 12.16 -8.78 -15.20
C PRO A 80 11.61 -8.97 -16.61
N SER A 81 10.78 -10.00 -16.83
CA SER A 81 10.19 -10.30 -18.15
C SER A 81 8.95 -9.46 -18.45
N ALA A 82 8.33 -8.86 -17.43
CA ALA A 82 7.13 -8.03 -17.57
C ALA A 82 7.45 -6.52 -17.49
N ASN A 83 8.65 -6.14 -17.10
CA ASN A 83 9.03 -4.77 -16.85
C ASN A 83 9.74 -4.17 -18.06
N SER A 84 9.17 -3.08 -18.61
CA SER A 84 9.72 -2.26 -19.69
C SER A 84 10.57 -1.08 -19.18
N VAL A 85 10.51 -0.78 -17.88
CA VAL A 85 11.26 0.32 -17.27
C VAL A 85 12.72 -0.08 -16.95
N PRO A 86 13.67 0.89 -16.87
CA PRO A 86 15.03 0.61 -16.43
C PRO A 86 15.08 -0.09 -15.08
N ALA A 87 15.96 -1.08 -14.94
CA ALA A 87 16.05 -1.93 -13.73
C ALA A 87 16.27 -1.11 -12.44
N GLU A 88 17.00 -0.01 -12.52
CA GLU A 88 17.22 0.90 -11.40
C GLU A 88 15.90 1.54 -10.91
N ARG A 89 15.04 1.98 -11.82
CA ARG A 89 13.73 2.54 -11.47
C ARG A 89 12.80 1.45 -10.94
N ALA A 90 12.82 0.27 -11.55
CA ALA A 90 12.06 -0.89 -11.09
C ALA A 90 12.43 -1.26 -9.64
N LEU A 91 13.73 -1.33 -9.33
CA LEU A 91 14.23 -1.59 -7.99
C LEU A 91 13.84 -0.49 -7.00
N ALA A 92 14.00 0.78 -7.36
CA ALA A 92 13.65 1.90 -6.51
C ALA A 92 12.14 1.96 -6.20
N ALA A 93 11.28 1.72 -7.20
CA ALA A 93 9.83 1.66 -7.00
C ALA A 93 9.42 0.46 -6.11
N SER A 94 10.02 -0.71 -6.32
CA SER A 94 9.76 -1.88 -5.48
C SER A 94 10.23 -1.69 -4.04
N TRP A 95 11.34 -0.99 -3.83
CA TRP A 95 11.82 -0.63 -2.50
C TRP A 95 10.86 0.33 -1.78
N GLU A 96 10.32 1.35 -2.47
CA GLU A 96 9.31 2.25 -1.90
C GLU A 96 8.05 1.47 -1.46
N LEU A 97 7.58 0.52 -2.28
CA LEU A 97 6.45 -0.33 -1.91
C LEU A 97 6.75 -1.16 -0.66
N ALA A 98 7.90 -1.82 -0.61
CA ALA A 98 8.31 -2.65 0.51
C ALA A 98 8.43 -1.84 1.82
N ARG A 99 9.03 -0.64 1.74
CA ARG A 99 9.17 0.26 2.88
C ARG A 99 7.82 0.73 3.41
N ALA A 100 6.89 1.09 2.51
CA ALA A 100 5.57 1.58 2.88
C ALA A 100 4.64 0.48 3.41
N ALA A 101 4.77 -0.75 2.91
CA ALA A 101 4.02 -1.90 3.41
C ALA A 101 4.55 -2.44 4.76
N GLY A 102 5.82 -2.22 5.06
CA GLY A 102 6.55 -2.83 6.16
C GLY A 102 6.36 -2.17 7.53
N VAL A 103 7.32 -2.46 8.42
CA VAL A 103 7.30 -2.05 9.84
C VAL A 103 7.33 -0.54 10.08
N ASN A 104 7.86 0.24 9.13
CA ASN A 104 7.86 1.70 9.18
C ASN A 104 6.68 2.33 8.42
N GLY A 105 5.76 1.52 7.91
CA GLY A 105 4.57 1.91 7.18
C GLY A 105 3.34 1.17 7.68
N MET A 106 2.60 0.56 6.76
CA MET A 106 1.28 -0.02 7.01
C MET A 106 1.26 -1.03 8.17
N VAL A 107 2.18 -2.00 8.22
CA VAL A 107 2.25 -2.99 9.31
C VAL A 107 2.55 -2.32 10.65
N GLY A 108 3.46 -1.35 10.68
CA GLY A 108 3.74 -0.58 11.89
C GLY A 108 2.54 0.25 12.36
N GLY A 109 1.79 0.84 11.41
CA GLY A 109 0.54 1.55 11.69
C GLY A 109 -0.53 0.63 12.27
N GLN A 110 -0.70 -0.55 11.71
CA GLN A 110 -1.62 -1.58 12.20
C GLN A 110 -1.25 -2.02 13.65
N GLN A 111 0.04 -2.19 13.94
CA GLN A 111 0.47 -2.50 15.30
C GLN A 111 0.15 -1.38 16.30
N ILE A 112 0.29 -0.10 15.89
CA ILE A 112 -0.08 1.04 16.74
C ILE A 112 -1.60 1.02 16.98
N ASP A 113 -2.40 0.72 15.96
CA ASP A 113 -3.86 0.62 16.05
C ASP A 113 -4.27 -0.43 17.10
N LEU A 114 -3.80 -1.66 16.95
CA LEU A 114 -4.09 -2.77 17.88
C LEU A 114 -3.74 -2.45 19.33
N VAL A 115 -2.56 -1.85 19.60
CA VAL A 115 -2.17 -1.53 20.99
C VAL A 115 -2.89 -0.30 21.54
N SER A 116 -3.52 0.49 20.70
CA SER A 116 -4.29 1.70 21.05
C SER A 116 -5.77 1.41 21.27
N GLU A 117 -6.25 0.27 20.85
CA GLU A 117 -7.65 -0.11 20.93
C GLU A 117 -8.17 -0.06 22.39
N GLY A 118 -9.34 0.56 22.56
CA GLY A 118 -9.95 0.73 23.88
C GLY A 118 -9.21 1.66 24.85
N ARG A 119 -8.20 2.41 24.38
CA ARG A 119 -7.40 3.33 25.21
C ARG A 119 -7.50 4.77 24.70
N ALA A 120 -7.44 5.71 25.64
CA ALA A 120 -7.21 7.11 25.29
C ALA A 120 -5.73 7.30 24.96
N VAL A 121 -5.41 7.65 23.71
CA VAL A 121 -4.04 7.88 23.26
C VAL A 121 -3.84 9.36 22.88
N PRO A 122 -2.61 9.91 23.00
CA PRO A 122 -2.30 11.26 22.56
C PRO A 122 -2.56 11.46 21.07
N LEU A 123 -2.93 12.68 20.65
CA LEU A 123 -3.17 13.03 19.27
C LEU A 123 -2.00 12.66 18.34
N GLU A 124 -0.77 12.84 18.82
CA GLU A 124 0.45 12.49 18.07
C GLU A 124 0.53 10.99 17.72
N VAL A 125 0.02 10.12 18.61
CA VAL A 125 -0.04 8.67 18.37
C VAL A 125 -1.07 8.36 17.27
N LEU A 126 -2.25 8.99 17.30
CA LEU A 126 -3.27 8.86 16.26
C LEU A 126 -2.74 9.35 14.92
N GLN A 127 -2.14 10.53 14.88
CA GLN A 127 -1.55 11.08 13.66
C GLN A 127 -0.46 10.17 13.07
N LYS A 128 0.38 9.58 13.92
CA LYS A 128 1.39 8.61 13.48
C LYS A 128 0.76 7.32 12.96
N MET A 129 -0.25 6.81 13.63
CA MET A 129 -1.02 5.63 13.21
C MET A 129 -1.61 5.85 11.82
N ASP A 130 -2.31 6.95 11.62
CA ASP A 130 -2.95 7.33 10.35
C ASP A 130 -1.93 7.49 9.23
N ALA A 131 -0.85 8.20 9.49
CA ALA A 131 0.23 8.41 8.54
C ALA A 131 0.90 7.08 8.12
N CYS A 132 1.00 6.11 9.02
CA CYS A 132 1.57 4.80 8.76
C CYS A 132 0.55 3.84 8.14
N LYS A 133 -0.62 3.63 8.78
CA LYS A 133 -1.61 2.63 8.37
C LYS A 133 -2.19 2.95 6.99
N THR A 134 -2.53 4.21 6.72
CA THR A 134 -3.19 4.64 5.48
C THR A 134 -2.29 5.52 4.61
N GLY A 135 -1.66 6.52 5.20
CA GLY A 135 -0.87 7.52 4.47
C GLY A 135 0.34 6.93 3.75
N ALA A 136 1.01 5.93 4.33
CA ALA A 136 2.23 5.35 3.77
C ALA A 136 2.03 4.77 2.37
N LEU A 137 0.96 3.99 2.14
CA LEU A 137 0.67 3.40 0.83
C LEU A 137 0.23 4.46 -0.19
N ILE A 138 -0.48 5.50 0.22
CA ILE A 138 -0.89 6.60 -0.68
C ILE A 138 0.34 7.37 -1.15
N ARG A 139 1.26 7.70 -0.24
CA ARG A 139 2.54 8.36 -0.56
C ARG A 139 3.40 7.47 -1.45
N ALA A 140 3.50 6.18 -1.14
CA ALA A 140 4.23 5.22 -1.95
C ALA A 140 3.66 5.12 -3.37
N ALA A 141 2.34 5.18 -3.55
CA ALA A 141 1.72 5.17 -4.87
C ALA A 141 2.19 6.35 -5.73
N ALA A 142 2.21 7.56 -5.17
CA ALA A 142 2.69 8.75 -5.86
C ALA A 142 4.20 8.68 -6.14
N ALA A 143 5.00 8.28 -5.15
CA ALA A 143 6.44 8.13 -5.27
C ALA A 143 6.83 7.11 -6.35
N MET A 144 6.23 5.92 -6.34
CA MET A 144 6.45 4.89 -7.36
C MET A 144 6.13 5.41 -8.75
N GLY A 145 4.98 6.08 -8.93
CA GLY A 145 4.62 6.67 -10.21
C GLY A 145 5.69 7.63 -10.72
N CYS A 146 6.14 8.57 -9.87
CA CYS A 146 7.21 9.49 -10.23
C CYS A 146 8.53 8.79 -10.58
N ILE A 147 8.92 7.77 -9.82
CA ILE A 147 10.14 6.99 -10.08
C ILE A 147 10.06 6.29 -11.44
N LEU A 148 8.96 5.58 -11.69
CA LEU A 148 8.74 4.83 -12.93
C LEU A 148 8.67 5.75 -14.15
N GLY A 149 8.03 6.92 -14.01
CA GLY A 149 7.96 7.94 -15.05
C GLY A 149 9.26 8.72 -15.28
N GLY A 150 10.26 8.54 -14.42
CA GLY A 150 11.54 9.27 -14.51
C GLY A 150 11.46 10.71 -14.02
N GLY A 151 10.56 10.97 -13.07
CA GLY A 151 10.34 12.29 -12.49
C GLY A 151 11.58 12.87 -11.81
N THR A 152 11.68 14.19 -11.87
CA THR A 152 12.72 14.96 -11.18
C THR A 152 12.50 14.95 -9.67
N GLU A 153 13.51 15.35 -8.90
CA GLU A 153 13.39 15.48 -7.44
C GLU A 153 12.28 16.47 -7.02
N ASP A 154 12.15 17.58 -7.75
CA ASP A 154 11.07 18.55 -7.49
C ASP A 154 9.68 17.96 -7.74
N GLN A 155 9.51 17.17 -8.80
CA GLN A 155 8.27 16.46 -9.06
C GLN A 155 7.95 15.43 -7.96
N ARG A 156 8.96 14.70 -7.48
CA ARG A 156 8.79 13.74 -6.37
C ARG A 156 8.38 14.43 -5.08
N ARG A 157 9.00 15.56 -4.76
CA ARG A 157 8.65 16.35 -3.58
C ARG A 157 7.21 16.86 -3.65
N SER A 158 6.79 17.44 -4.78
CA SER A 158 5.42 17.91 -4.98
C SER A 158 4.40 16.76 -4.93
N ALA A 159 4.75 15.59 -5.46
CA ALA A 159 3.93 14.40 -5.38
C ALA A 159 3.76 13.89 -3.94
N ASP A 160 4.81 13.93 -3.13
CA ASP A 160 4.78 13.54 -1.72
C ASP A 160 3.92 14.51 -0.88
N GLU A 161 4.03 15.82 -1.11
CA GLU A 161 3.20 16.85 -0.48
C GLU A 161 1.71 16.65 -0.82
N TYR A 162 1.40 16.42 -2.10
CA TYR A 162 0.03 16.12 -2.55
C TYR A 162 -0.52 14.84 -1.91
N ALA A 163 0.25 13.74 -1.96
CA ALA A 163 -0.17 12.46 -1.43
C ALA A 163 -0.34 12.48 0.09
N SER A 164 0.50 13.24 0.80
CA SER A 164 0.37 13.47 2.25
C SER A 164 -0.94 14.18 2.58
N SER A 165 -1.26 15.23 1.83
CA SER A 165 -2.51 15.99 2.01
C SER A 165 -3.74 15.14 1.68
N LEU A 166 -3.66 14.32 0.62
CA LEU A 166 -4.73 13.40 0.23
C LEU A 166 -4.97 12.34 1.31
N GLY A 167 -3.90 11.76 1.86
CA GLY A 167 -3.96 10.77 2.94
C GLY A 167 -4.69 11.32 4.17
N LEU A 168 -4.35 12.52 4.60
CA LEU A 168 -5.02 13.19 5.71
C LEU A 168 -6.51 13.46 5.43
N SER A 169 -6.85 13.87 4.21
CA SER A 169 -8.25 14.14 3.83
C SER A 169 -9.13 12.90 3.77
N LEU A 170 -8.57 11.71 3.56
CA LEU A 170 -9.33 10.45 3.51
C LEU A 170 -9.63 9.88 4.89
N ILE A 171 -8.90 10.33 5.92
CA ILE A 171 -9.04 9.86 7.31
C ILE A 171 -10.02 10.76 8.07
N HIS A 172 -10.20 12.00 7.66
CA HIS A 172 -11.07 13.02 8.25
C HIS A 172 -12.29 13.31 7.37
#